data_1578d9d04025a547cb7f807fc99773a3
#
_entry.id   1578d9d04025a547cb7f807fc99773a3
#
_cell.length_a   1.000
_cell.length_b   1.000
_cell.length_c   1.000
_cell.angle_alpha   90.00
_cell.angle_beta   90.00
_cell.angle_gamma   90.00
#
_symmetry.space_group_name_H-M   'P 1'
#
loop_
_entity.id
_entity.type
_entity.pdbx_description
1 polymer ?
#
loop_
_entity_poly.entity_id
_entity_poly.type
_entity_poly.pdbx_seq_one_letter_code
_entity_poly.pdbx_strand_id
1 'polypeptide(L)'
;MNENKILNDKPIFVAKRRIFRSLILAAIGLMIALQVYFSIQEPEANKLVQVVGWFCVGLFGIGGVIVLYITLIFKKIMLFDDRIEVHYVNKVIVRTYSQIKSFKLVESGSWPTTKSLFLECEPDFMHPYLENAFLHKNELYKIKEILIKKGVKDDDWI
;
A
#
# COMPACT_ATOMS: atom_id res chain seq x y z
N MET A 1 -31.72 2.30 -1.05
CA MET A 1 -30.76 2.78 -0.02
C MET A 1 -30.48 4.25 -0.33
N ASN A 2 -30.84 5.18 0.57
CA ASN A 2 -30.81 6.62 0.27
C ASN A 2 -29.36 7.11 0.15
N GLU A 3 -28.94 7.46 -1.07
CA GLU A 3 -27.62 8.02 -1.36
C GLU A 3 -27.31 9.33 -0.58
N ASN A 4 -28.34 10.07 -0.15
CA ASN A 4 -28.20 11.32 0.60
C ASN A 4 -27.77 11.15 2.07
N LYS A 5 -27.80 9.92 2.63
CA LYS A 5 -27.39 9.67 4.02
C LYS A 5 -25.87 9.53 4.17
N ILE A 6 -25.18 9.27 3.04
CA ILE A 6 -23.72 9.03 3.00
C ILE A 6 -22.91 10.30 3.17
N LEU A 7 -23.49 11.49 2.91
CA LEU A 7 -22.74 12.75 2.81
C LEU A 7 -22.46 13.46 4.15
N ASN A 8 -23.08 13.08 5.28
CA ASN A 8 -23.00 13.84 6.53
C ASN A 8 -22.36 13.08 7.72
N ASP A 9 -21.91 11.85 7.55
CA ASP A 9 -21.29 11.10 8.63
C ASP A 9 -19.83 11.51 8.81
N LYS A 10 -19.47 11.92 10.04
CA LYS A 10 -18.05 12.16 10.35
C LYS A 10 -17.32 10.82 10.50
N PRO A 11 -16.17 10.63 9.86
CA PRO A 11 -15.38 9.44 10.06
C PRO A 11 -14.86 9.38 11.51
N ILE A 12 -14.91 8.18 12.12
CA ILE A 12 -14.33 7.91 13.44
C ILE A 12 -12.81 8.05 13.37
N PHE A 13 -12.24 7.61 12.25
CA PHE A 13 -10.80 7.62 12.05
C PHE A 13 -10.45 7.84 10.57
N VAL A 14 -9.38 8.60 10.32
CA VAL A 14 -8.85 8.85 8.99
C VAL A 14 -7.36 8.54 8.99
N ALA A 15 -6.96 7.50 8.26
CA ALA A 15 -5.58 7.17 8.00
C ALA A 15 -5.13 7.81 6.68
N LYS A 16 -4.10 8.64 6.74
CA LYS A 16 -3.55 9.34 5.57
C LYS A 16 -2.28 8.65 5.09
N ARG A 17 -2.07 8.67 3.78
CA ARG A 17 -0.86 8.10 3.17
C ARG A 17 0.42 8.79 3.60
N ARG A 18 1.49 8.03 3.69
CA ARG A 18 2.87 8.51 3.85
C ARG A 18 3.50 8.77 2.49
N ILE A 19 3.29 9.96 1.93
CA ILE A 19 3.82 10.30 0.60
C ILE A 19 5.36 10.35 0.61
N PHE A 20 5.92 10.96 1.64
CA PHE A 20 7.34 11.32 1.66
C PHE A 20 8.27 10.11 1.57
N ARG A 21 8.01 9.07 2.37
CA ARG A 21 8.84 7.85 2.39
C ARG A 21 8.79 7.11 1.05
N SER A 22 7.60 6.97 0.47
CA SER A 22 7.43 6.26 -0.80
C SER A 22 8.07 7.03 -1.97
N LEU A 23 7.99 8.37 -1.95
CA LEU A 23 8.66 9.21 -2.95
C LEU A 23 10.18 9.09 -2.85
N ILE A 24 10.74 9.07 -1.63
CA ILE A 24 12.18 8.87 -1.45
C ILE A 24 12.60 7.50 -2.00
N LEU A 25 11.87 6.43 -1.67
CA LEU A 25 12.19 5.08 -2.17
C LEU A 25 12.11 5.00 -3.70
N ALA A 26 11.09 5.59 -4.30
CA ALA A 26 10.97 5.67 -5.75
C ALA A 26 12.13 6.48 -6.38
N ALA A 27 12.48 7.62 -5.79
CA ALA A 27 13.59 8.44 -6.25
C ALA A 27 14.95 7.71 -6.17
N ILE A 28 15.22 7.00 -5.07
CA ILE A 28 16.44 6.19 -4.91
C ILE A 28 16.47 5.09 -5.97
N GLY A 29 15.37 4.34 -6.18
CA GLY A 29 15.31 3.31 -7.22
C GLY A 29 15.60 3.86 -8.61
N LEU A 30 14.98 4.98 -8.98
CA LEU A 30 15.19 5.64 -10.26
C LEU A 30 16.62 6.18 -10.41
N MET A 31 17.21 6.73 -9.35
CA MET A 31 18.61 7.19 -9.37
C MET A 31 19.59 6.03 -9.58
N ILE A 32 19.37 4.90 -8.89
CA ILE A 32 20.20 3.69 -9.09
C ILE A 32 20.08 3.21 -10.54
N ALA A 33 18.86 3.13 -11.07
CA ALA A 33 18.63 2.73 -12.45
C ALA A 33 19.36 3.65 -13.44
N LEU A 34 19.29 4.96 -13.22
CA LEU A 34 19.95 5.95 -14.06
C LEU A 34 21.48 5.83 -13.98
N GLN A 35 22.04 5.67 -12.79
CA GLN A 35 23.47 5.51 -12.59
C GLN A 35 24.01 4.24 -13.27
N VAL A 36 23.31 3.11 -13.10
CA VAL A 36 23.66 1.85 -13.77
C VAL A 36 23.55 2.01 -15.29
N TYR A 37 22.48 2.67 -15.78
CA TYR A 37 22.32 2.94 -17.22
C TYR A 37 23.52 3.67 -17.81
N PHE A 38 24.01 4.73 -17.17
CA PHE A 38 25.21 5.44 -17.65
C PHE A 38 26.47 4.57 -17.60
N SER A 39 26.64 3.76 -16.54
CA SER A 39 27.82 2.88 -16.41
C SER A 39 27.88 1.80 -17.50
N ILE A 40 26.74 1.29 -18.00
CA ILE A 40 26.72 0.29 -19.07
C ILE A 40 26.94 0.89 -20.46
N GLN A 41 26.85 2.21 -20.61
CA GLN A 41 27.11 2.92 -21.86
C GLN A 41 28.62 3.18 -22.06
N GLU A 42 29.46 2.93 -21.07
CA GLU A 42 30.89 3.09 -21.19
C GLU A 42 31.46 2.08 -22.22
N PRO A 43 32.35 2.53 -23.17
CA PRO A 43 32.82 1.68 -24.26
C PRO A 43 33.67 0.48 -23.80
N GLU A 44 34.21 0.53 -22.58
CA GLU A 44 35.01 -0.54 -21.98
C GLU A 44 34.20 -1.55 -21.17
N ALA A 45 32.87 -1.38 -21.07
CA ALA A 45 32.02 -2.25 -20.26
C ALA A 45 32.00 -3.68 -20.81
N ASN A 46 32.39 -4.65 -19.98
CA ASN A 46 32.36 -6.07 -20.32
C ASN A 46 30.91 -6.50 -20.61
N LYS A 47 30.71 -7.42 -21.57
CA LYS A 47 29.40 -7.97 -21.94
C LYS A 47 28.57 -8.48 -20.75
N LEU A 48 29.22 -9.12 -19.76
CA LEU A 48 28.56 -9.59 -18.54
C LEU A 48 28.03 -8.41 -17.71
N VAL A 49 28.85 -7.35 -17.57
CA VAL A 49 28.44 -6.11 -16.86
C VAL A 49 27.27 -5.46 -17.58
N GLN A 50 27.24 -5.44 -18.90
CA GLN A 50 26.13 -4.91 -19.68
C GLN A 50 24.84 -5.70 -19.42
N VAL A 51 24.88 -7.04 -19.50
CA VAL A 51 23.68 -7.89 -19.27
C VAL A 51 23.12 -7.71 -17.87
N VAL A 52 23.98 -7.79 -16.83
CA VAL A 52 23.58 -7.57 -15.44
C VAL A 52 23.06 -6.14 -15.24
N GLY A 53 23.72 -5.16 -15.84
CA GLY A 53 23.32 -3.76 -15.77
C GLY A 53 21.93 -3.53 -16.35
N TRP A 54 21.61 -4.06 -17.51
CA TRP A 54 20.28 -3.95 -18.11
C TRP A 54 19.21 -4.60 -17.22
N PHE A 55 19.52 -5.75 -16.60
CA PHE A 55 18.62 -6.37 -15.63
C PHE A 55 18.36 -5.46 -14.43
N CYS A 56 19.42 -4.83 -13.88
CA CYS A 56 19.29 -3.86 -12.78
C CYS A 56 18.48 -2.63 -13.17
N VAL A 57 18.73 -2.06 -14.36
CA VAL A 57 17.94 -0.91 -14.89
C VAL A 57 16.46 -1.29 -14.99
N GLY A 58 16.15 -2.48 -15.52
CA GLY A 58 14.77 -2.98 -15.57
C GLY A 58 14.14 -3.11 -14.18
N LEU A 59 14.83 -3.77 -13.25
CA LEU A 59 14.33 -4.04 -11.91
C LEU A 59 14.09 -2.74 -11.12
N PHE A 60 15.08 -1.86 -11.05
CA PHE A 60 14.98 -0.62 -10.25
C PHE A 60 14.17 0.46 -10.95
N GLY A 61 14.22 0.55 -12.28
CA GLY A 61 13.44 1.50 -13.05
C GLY A 61 11.95 1.17 -12.99
N ILE A 62 11.58 -0.05 -13.36
CA ILE A 62 10.17 -0.50 -13.30
C ILE A 62 9.67 -0.49 -11.86
N GLY A 63 10.45 -1.00 -10.90
CA GLY A 63 10.11 -0.98 -9.49
C GLY A 63 9.87 0.43 -8.96
N GLY A 64 10.73 1.39 -9.29
CA GLY A 64 10.57 2.79 -8.92
C GLY A 64 9.28 3.41 -9.50
N VAL A 65 8.98 3.13 -10.77
CA VAL A 65 7.74 3.60 -11.42
C VAL A 65 6.50 2.98 -10.78
N ILE A 66 6.51 1.68 -10.47
CA ILE A 66 5.40 1.00 -9.80
C ILE A 66 5.14 1.62 -8.42
N VAL A 67 6.19 1.81 -7.60
CA VAL A 67 6.07 2.44 -6.28
C VAL A 67 5.50 3.84 -6.39
N LEU A 68 5.97 4.63 -7.36
CA LEU A 68 5.45 5.97 -7.63
C LEU A 68 3.98 5.94 -8.01
N TYR A 69 3.60 5.06 -8.93
CA TYR A 69 2.23 4.89 -9.40
C TYR A 69 1.27 4.53 -8.25
N ILE A 70 1.63 3.51 -7.45
CA ILE A 70 0.82 3.09 -6.30
C ILE A 70 0.71 4.23 -5.27
N THR A 71 1.83 4.93 -5.01
CA THR A 71 1.85 6.08 -4.09
C THR A 71 0.91 7.19 -4.56
N LEU A 72 0.83 7.45 -5.85
CA LEU A 72 -0.03 8.50 -6.39
C LEU A 72 -1.51 8.10 -6.37
N ILE A 73 -1.82 6.82 -6.57
CA ILE A 73 -3.21 6.34 -6.66
C ILE A 73 -3.91 6.30 -5.31
N PHE A 74 -3.24 5.80 -4.26
CA PHE A 74 -3.84 5.69 -2.94
C PHE A 74 -3.88 7.05 -2.23
N LYS A 75 -5.01 7.44 -1.67
CA LYS A 75 -5.18 8.73 -0.97
C LYS A 75 -5.28 8.58 0.56
N LYS A 76 -6.29 7.85 1.02
CA LYS A 76 -6.64 7.72 2.44
C LYS A 76 -7.57 6.56 2.69
N ILE A 77 -7.66 6.14 3.96
CA ILE A 77 -8.68 5.24 4.46
C ILE A 77 -9.51 6.01 5.47
N MET A 78 -10.82 5.86 5.41
CA MET A 78 -11.77 6.45 6.34
C MET A 78 -12.59 5.31 6.96
N LEU A 79 -12.65 5.29 8.30
CA LEU A 79 -13.49 4.38 9.04
C LEU A 79 -14.67 5.15 9.61
N PHE A 80 -15.86 4.66 9.35
CA PHE A 80 -17.13 5.15 9.85
C PHE A 80 -17.72 4.16 10.86
N ASP A 81 -18.87 4.48 11.42
CA ASP A 81 -19.54 3.59 12.38
C ASP A 81 -19.99 2.27 11.77
N ASP A 82 -20.37 2.27 10.49
CA ASP A 82 -20.99 1.15 9.77
C ASP A 82 -20.13 0.58 8.64
N ARG A 83 -19.07 1.30 8.21
CA ARG A 83 -18.31 0.98 7.01
C ARG A 83 -16.86 1.45 7.05
N ILE A 84 -16.07 0.89 6.17
CA ILE A 84 -14.73 1.34 5.80
C ILE A 84 -14.74 1.85 4.35
N GLU A 85 -14.08 2.96 4.11
CA GLU A 85 -13.89 3.54 2.78
C GLU A 85 -12.41 3.65 2.47
N VAL A 86 -11.99 3.06 1.34
CA VAL A 86 -10.62 3.20 0.81
C VAL A 86 -10.68 4.11 -0.40
N HIS A 87 -10.06 5.27 -0.27
CA HIS A 87 -10.05 6.31 -1.29
C HIS A 87 -8.81 6.21 -2.16
N TYR A 88 -9.02 5.96 -3.44
CA TYR A 88 -8.04 6.08 -4.51
C TYR A 88 -8.30 7.37 -5.31
N VAL A 89 -7.40 7.73 -6.23
CA VAL A 89 -7.59 8.91 -7.09
C VAL A 89 -8.84 8.77 -7.96
N ASN A 90 -9.05 7.57 -8.51
CA ASN A 90 -10.07 7.33 -9.54
C ASN A 90 -11.30 6.59 -9.00
N LYS A 91 -11.26 6.09 -7.78
CA LYS A 91 -12.36 5.32 -7.20
C LYS A 91 -12.36 5.37 -5.67
N VAL A 92 -13.54 5.19 -5.10
CA VAL A 92 -13.72 4.94 -3.67
C VAL A 92 -14.28 3.55 -3.53
N ILE A 93 -13.64 2.73 -2.70
CA ILE A 93 -14.14 1.40 -2.37
C ILE A 93 -14.78 1.48 -1.00
N VAL A 94 -16.05 1.12 -0.92
CA VAL A 94 -16.84 1.13 0.31
C VAL A 94 -17.17 -0.31 0.68
N ARG A 95 -16.96 -0.67 1.95
CA ARG A 95 -17.36 -1.96 2.52
C ARG A 95 -17.94 -1.76 3.90
N THR A 96 -19.11 -2.36 4.16
CA THR A 96 -19.67 -2.44 5.51
C THR A 96 -18.89 -3.47 6.33
N TYR A 97 -18.87 -3.32 7.65
CA TYR A 97 -18.16 -4.29 8.50
C TYR A 97 -18.77 -5.69 8.40
N SER A 98 -20.06 -5.82 8.09
CA SER A 98 -20.72 -7.11 7.84
C SER A 98 -20.24 -7.84 6.58
N GLN A 99 -19.64 -7.11 5.63
CA GLN A 99 -19.03 -7.68 4.40
C GLN A 99 -17.59 -8.11 4.62
N ILE A 100 -16.98 -7.75 5.74
CA ILE A 100 -15.60 -8.12 6.08
C ILE A 100 -15.66 -9.37 6.95
N LYS A 101 -15.23 -10.51 6.39
CA LYS A 101 -15.20 -11.79 7.12
C LYS A 101 -14.15 -11.81 8.20
N SER A 102 -12.95 -11.38 7.80
CA SER A 102 -11.79 -11.39 8.68
C SER A 102 -10.76 -10.36 8.23
N PHE A 103 -9.80 -10.10 9.11
CA PHE A 103 -8.61 -9.34 8.78
C PHE A 103 -7.37 -10.05 9.33
N LYS A 104 -6.23 -9.77 8.71
CA LYS A 104 -4.93 -10.30 9.11
C LYS A 104 -3.87 -9.22 9.06
N LEU A 105 -3.12 -9.07 10.15
CA LEU A 105 -1.93 -8.21 10.18
C LEU A 105 -0.69 -9.08 9.95
N VAL A 106 -0.07 -8.97 8.78
CA VAL A 106 1.14 -9.70 8.43
C VAL A 106 2.36 -8.83 8.65
N GLU A 107 3.34 -9.34 9.39
CA GLU A 107 4.66 -8.73 9.54
C GLU A 107 5.65 -9.46 8.63
N SER A 108 6.23 -8.75 7.68
CA SER A 108 7.35 -9.30 6.90
C SER A 108 8.62 -9.25 7.75
N GLY A 109 9.25 -10.41 7.96
CA GLY A 109 10.50 -10.53 8.74
C GLY A 109 11.76 -10.00 8.04
N SER A 110 11.66 -9.58 6.77
CA SER A 110 12.79 -8.99 6.04
C SER A 110 12.99 -7.53 6.41
N TRP A 111 14.22 -7.10 6.53
CA TRP A 111 14.53 -5.70 6.77
C TRP A 111 14.44 -4.88 5.48
N PRO A 112 13.72 -3.74 5.46
CA PRO A 112 12.96 -3.13 6.56
C PRO A 112 11.63 -3.87 6.82
N THR A 113 11.35 -4.19 8.08
CA THR A 113 10.08 -4.84 8.49
C THR A 113 8.88 -4.05 8.00
N THR A 114 8.12 -4.64 7.10
CA THR A 114 6.85 -4.09 6.62
C THR A 114 5.69 -4.79 7.31
N LYS A 115 4.67 -4.02 7.65
CA LYS A 115 3.42 -4.54 8.20
C LYS A 115 2.31 -4.26 7.21
N SER A 116 1.55 -5.28 6.89
CA SER A 116 0.44 -5.17 5.94
C SER A 116 -0.83 -5.66 6.59
N LEU A 117 -1.91 -4.93 6.46
CA LEU A 117 -3.24 -5.34 6.90
C LEU A 117 -4.01 -5.84 5.68
N PHE A 118 -4.44 -7.09 5.73
CA PHE A 118 -5.28 -7.72 4.72
C PHE A 118 -6.71 -7.79 5.23
N LEU A 119 -7.68 -7.49 4.38
CA LEU A 119 -9.10 -7.62 4.66
C LEU A 119 -9.69 -8.67 3.72
N GLU A 120 -10.29 -9.71 4.27
CA GLU A 120 -11.07 -10.67 3.52
C GLU A 120 -12.52 -10.21 3.46
N CYS A 121 -13.02 -9.91 2.26
CA CYS A 121 -14.37 -9.38 2.05
C CYS A 121 -15.19 -10.27 1.12
N GLU A 122 -16.53 -10.27 1.27
CA GLU A 122 -17.46 -10.84 0.30
C GLU A 122 -18.05 -9.74 -0.58
N PRO A 123 -18.35 -10.02 -1.88
CA PRO A 123 -18.07 -11.23 -2.67
C PRO A 123 -16.65 -11.28 -3.27
N ASP A 124 -15.90 -10.20 -3.20
CA ASP A 124 -14.58 -10.10 -3.84
C ASP A 124 -13.49 -9.96 -2.80
N PHE A 125 -12.37 -10.69 -3.02
CA PHE A 125 -11.13 -10.44 -2.29
C PHE A 125 -10.70 -9.00 -2.52
N MET A 126 -10.97 -8.17 -1.53
CA MET A 126 -10.40 -6.85 -1.49
C MET A 126 -9.06 -6.96 -0.76
N HIS A 127 -7.98 -6.87 -1.51
CA HIS A 127 -6.68 -6.58 -0.94
C HIS A 127 -6.43 -5.06 -1.03
N PRO A 128 -6.95 -4.24 -0.13
CA PRO A 128 -6.29 -2.98 0.06
C PRO A 128 -4.97 -3.37 0.72
N TYR A 129 -3.89 -3.32 -0.02
CA TYR A 129 -2.56 -3.38 0.54
C TYR A 129 -2.40 -2.18 1.47
N LEU A 130 -2.83 -2.37 2.71
CA LEU A 130 -2.61 -1.41 3.79
C LEU A 130 -1.20 -1.64 4.32
N GLU A 131 -0.22 -1.46 3.45
CA GLU A 131 1.17 -1.65 3.81
C GLU A 131 1.69 -0.48 4.65
N ASN A 132 2.60 -0.78 5.55
CA ASN A 132 3.34 0.21 6.33
C ASN A 132 4.06 1.24 5.43
N ALA A 133 4.33 0.91 4.16
CA ALA A 133 4.86 1.85 3.17
C ALA A 133 3.91 3.03 2.90
N PHE A 134 2.59 2.82 3.03
CA PHE A 134 1.57 3.82 2.74
C PHE A 134 0.95 4.45 3.98
N LEU A 135 0.96 3.75 5.12
CA LEU A 135 0.39 4.20 6.39
C LEU A 135 1.44 4.21 7.50
N HIS A 136 1.16 4.97 8.54
CA HIS A 136 1.95 4.92 9.77
C HIS A 136 1.66 3.60 10.50
N LYS A 137 2.68 2.97 11.10
CA LYS A 137 2.51 1.76 11.92
C LYS A 137 1.37 1.94 12.95
N ASN A 138 1.34 3.08 13.64
CA ASN A 138 0.31 3.40 14.62
C ASN A 138 -1.11 3.51 14.01
N GLU A 139 -1.22 3.90 12.75
CA GLU A 139 -2.50 3.97 12.06
C GLU A 139 -3.03 2.57 11.73
N LEU A 140 -2.16 1.63 11.33
CA LEU A 140 -2.52 0.23 11.11
C LEU A 140 -3.06 -0.42 12.40
N TYR A 141 -2.41 -0.20 13.54
CA TYR A 141 -2.91 -0.71 14.82
C TYR A 141 -4.24 -0.09 15.23
N LYS A 142 -4.43 1.21 15.00
CA LYS A 142 -5.73 1.86 15.26
C LYS A 142 -6.84 1.29 14.37
N ILE A 143 -6.54 1.02 13.10
CA ILE A 143 -7.49 0.35 12.19
C ILE A 143 -7.81 -1.05 12.75
N LYS A 144 -6.80 -1.85 13.13
CA LYS A 144 -6.97 -3.16 13.77
C LYS A 144 -7.89 -3.07 14.99
N GLU A 145 -7.63 -2.16 15.92
CA GLU A 145 -8.46 -1.97 17.12
C GLU A 145 -9.92 -1.64 16.79
N ILE A 146 -10.15 -0.78 15.79
CA ILE A 146 -11.50 -0.42 15.36
C ILE A 146 -12.20 -1.63 14.74
N LEU A 147 -11.53 -2.42 13.89
CA LEU A 147 -12.10 -3.63 13.30
C LEU A 147 -12.50 -4.64 14.37
N ILE A 148 -11.66 -4.87 15.38
CA ILE A 148 -11.98 -5.74 16.53
C ILE A 148 -13.22 -5.22 17.28
N LYS A 149 -13.27 -3.92 17.57
CA LYS A 149 -14.43 -3.29 18.24
C LYS A 149 -15.73 -3.40 17.42
N LYS A 150 -15.61 -3.48 16.09
CA LYS A 150 -16.75 -3.68 15.17
C LYS A 150 -17.10 -5.17 14.96
N GLY A 151 -16.44 -6.08 15.67
CA GLY A 151 -16.72 -7.52 15.64
C GLY A 151 -16.16 -8.25 14.43
N VAL A 152 -15.24 -7.63 13.69
CA VAL A 152 -14.54 -8.31 12.58
C VAL A 152 -13.53 -9.29 13.15
N LYS A 153 -13.55 -10.53 12.65
CA LYS A 153 -12.67 -11.60 13.12
C LYS A 153 -11.20 -11.29 12.81
N ASP A 154 -10.35 -11.43 13.80
CA ASP A 154 -8.89 -11.38 13.66
C ASP A 154 -8.40 -12.79 13.30
N ASP A 155 -7.89 -12.98 12.09
CA ASP A 155 -7.31 -14.24 11.62
C ASP A 155 -5.77 -14.18 11.73
N ASP A 156 -5.25 -13.76 12.87
CA ASP A 156 -3.82 -13.92 13.16
C ASP A 156 -3.49 -15.41 13.16
N TRP A 157 -2.87 -15.88 12.08
CA TRP A 157 -2.33 -17.24 12.03
C TRP A 157 -1.18 -17.32 13.03
N ILE A 158 -1.36 -18.19 14.03
CA ILE A 158 -0.31 -18.61 14.94
C ILE A 158 0.74 -19.41 14.14
#